data_1496f08461cd77447b9327cfb8946559
#
_entry.id   1496f08461cd77447b9327cfb8946559
#
_cell.length_a   1.000
_cell.length_b   1.000
_cell.length_c   1.000
_cell.angle_alpha   90.00
_cell.angle_beta   90.00
_cell.angle_gamma   90.00
#
_symmetry.space_group_name_H-M   'P 1'
#
loop_
_entity.id
_entity.type
_entity.pdbx_description
1 polymer ?
#
loop_
_entity_poly.entity_id
_entity_poly.type
_entity_poly.pdbx_seq_one_letter_code
_entity_poly.pdbx_strand_id
1 'polypeptide(L)'
;MTTTAPEPLFDQRMHFAGEQKYYRGKVRDVHTLEDGRLLMVASDRISAFDVVLPRAIPFKGQVLNQLAGHMLEAVSDIVPVWLEATPDPNVAVGKCCEPIRLEMVIRGHLTGHAWRTYRDGGRLLCGVPLPEGMREHDAFDTPIITPATKAEEGHDEDISEAEILSSGLVDAALYSEMVRVTRALFERGQSMAASRGLILVDTKYEFGLF
;
A
#
# COMPACT_ATOMS: atom_id res chain seq x y z
N MET A 1 -27.56 -22.58 21.85
CA MET A 1 -26.43 -21.72 22.26
C MET A 1 -26.36 -20.63 21.25
N THR A 2 -26.82 -19.43 21.58
CA THR A 2 -26.65 -18.23 20.74
C THR A 2 -25.18 -17.81 20.84
N THR A 3 -24.38 -18.14 19.85
CA THR A 3 -23.05 -17.56 19.71
C THR A 3 -23.23 -16.08 19.40
N THR A 4 -23.05 -15.24 20.40
CA THR A 4 -22.90 -13.79 20.17
C THR A 4 -21.69 -13.61 19.26
N ALA A 5 -21.88 -12.88 18.15
CA ALA A 5 -20.75 -12.51 17.29
C ALA A 5 -19.70 -11.78 18.15
N PRO A 6 -18.41 -12.03 17.92
CA PRO A 6 -17.36 -11.37 18.68
C PRO A 6 -17.44 -9.85 18.47
N GLU A 7 -17.16 -9.11 19.52
CA GLU A 7 -17.14 -7.65 19.46
C GLU A 7 -15.96 -7.18 18.58
N PRO A 8 -16.20 -6.38 17.54
CA PRO A 8 -15.15 -5.93 16.65
C PRO A 8 -14.23 -4.91 17.34
N LEU A 9 -12.95 -4.92 17.00
CA LEU A 9 -11.99 -3.92 17.44
C LEU A 9 -12.24 -2.60 16.70
N PHE A 10 -12.97 -1.69 17.31
CA PHE A 10 -13.39 -0.43 16.68
C PHE A 10 -12.75 0.80 17.34
N ASP A 11 -13.09 1.08 18.59
CA ASP A 11 -12.67 2.28 19.32
C ASP A 11 -11.71 2.00 20.49
N GLN A 12 -11.49 0.75 20.82
CA GLN A 12 -10.64 0.36 21.93
C GLN A 12 -9.18 0.74 21.63
N ARG A 13 -8.64 1.66 22.42
CA ARG A 13 -7.21 1.94 22.41
C ARG A 13 -6.47 0.88 23.22
N MET A 14 -5.51 0.23 22.58
CA MET A 14 -4.55 -0.63 23.26
C MET A 14 -3.39 0.21 23.83
N HIS A 15 -2.79 -0.24 24.92
CA HIS A 15 -1.61 0.39 25.51
C HIS A 15 -0.49 -0.64 25.59
N PHE A 16 0.70 -0.25 25.19
CA PHE A 16 1.85 -1.12 25.14
C PHE A 16 2.98 -0.58 26.03
N ALA A 17 3.72 -1.50 26.67
CA ALA A 17 4.89 -1.11 27.45
C ALA A 17 5.92 -0.41 26.55
N GLY A 18 6.49 0.70 27.03
CA GLY A 18 7.43 1.51 26.26
C GLY A 18 6.80 2.36 25.15
N GLU A 19 5.47 2.53 25.11
CA GLU A 19 4.81 3.42 24.16
C GLU A 19 5.22 4.88 24.41
N GLN A 20 5.80 5.53 23.39
CA GLN A 20 6.17 6.95 23.42
C GLN A 20 5.18 7.83 22.65
N LYS A 21 4.67 7.33 21.52
CA LYS A 21 3.76 8.08 20.66
C LYS A 21 2.64 7.17 20.17
N TYR A 22 1.45 7.72 20.10
CA TYR A 22 0.27 7.07 19.55
C TYR A 22 -0.35 7.92 18.44
N TYR A 23 -0.71 7.28 17.35
CA TYR A 23 -1.47 7.86 16.26
C TYR A 23 -2.61 6.92 15.87
N ARG A 24 -3.84 7.45 15.83
CA ARG A 24 -5.00 6.71 15.37
C ARG A 24 -5.26 7.03 13.91
N GLY A 25 -4.97 6.07 13.04
CA GLY A 25 -5.32 6.14 11.63
C GLY A 25 -6.77 5.73 11.35
N LYS A 26 -7.19 5.83 10.11
CA LYS A 26 -8.56 5.46 9.68
C LYS A 26 -8.89 4.00 9.99
N VAL A 27 -7.94 3.09 9.81
CA VAL A 27 -8.13 1.63 9.95
C VAL A 27 -7.01 0.92 10.73
N ARG A 28 -5.95 1.64 11.12
CA ARG A 28 -4.84 1.14 11.93
C ARG A 28 -4.51 2.13 13.03
N ASP A 29 -4.14 1.62 14.17
CA ASP A 29 -3.56 2.38 15.25
C ASP A 29 -2.05 2.14 15.25
N VAL A 30 -1.26 3.21 15.39
CA VAL A 30 0.19 3.19 15.26
C VAL A 30 0.82 3.67 16.56
N HIS A 31 1.74 2.88 17.09
CA HIS A 31 2.46 3.14 18.33
C HIS A 31 3.95 3.17 18.04
N THR A 32 4.65 4.24 18.41
CA THR A 32 6.11 4.28 18.40
C THR A 32 6.61 3.87 19.77
N LEU A 33 7.51 2.90 19.81
CA LEU A 33 8.08 2.36 21.04
C LEU A 33 9.41 3.03 21.38
N GLU A 34 9.81 2.98 22.67
CA GLU A 34 11.04 3.58 23.19
C GLU A 34 12.32 2.98 22.59
N ASP A 35 12.27 1.75 22.10
CA ASP A 35 13.36 1.06 21.41
C ASP A 35 13.46 1.40 19.91
N GLY A 36 12.68 2.37 19.45
CA GLY A 36 12.65 2.85 18.06
C GLY A 36 11.84 1.98 17.11
N ARG A 37 11.14 0.95 17.60
CA ARG A 37 10.24 0.14 16.76
C ARG A 37 8.88 0.79 16.59
N LEU A 38 8.22 0.40 15.52
CA LEU A 38 6.84 0.71 15.22
C LEU A 38 5.97 -0.50 15.52
N LEU A 39 4.87 -0.31 16.27
CA LEU A 39 3.84 -1.30 16.49
C LEU A 39 2.54 -0.82 15.85
N MET A 40 1.97 -1.62 14.97
CA MET A 40 0.69 -1.31 14.32
C MET A 40 -0.38 -2.30 14.74
N VAL A 41 -1.54 -1.78 15.11
CA VAL A 41 -2.74 -2.57 15.38
C VAL A 41 -3.73 -2.37 14.25
N ALA A 42 -3.98 -3.41 13.47
CA ALA A 42 -5.01 -3.39 12.44
C ALA A 42 -6.39 -3.54 13.11
N SER A 43 -7.21 -2.52 13.00
CA SER A 43 -8.56 -2.52 13.55
C SER A 43 -9.58 -3.10 12.57
N ASP A 44 -10.77 -3.36 13.06
CA ASP A 44 -11.90 -3.81 12.26
C ASP A 44 -12.66 -2.67 11.58
N ARG A 45 -12.20 -1.40 11.77
CA ARG A 45 -12.74 -0.23 11.09
C ARG A 45 -12.63 -0.35 9.58
N ILE A 46 -13.64 0.20 8.88
CA ILE A 46 -13.63 0.37 7.42
C ILE A 46 -13.61 1.86 7.12
N SER A 47 -12.81 2.25 6.14
CA SER A 47 -12.86 3.58 5.56
C SER A 47 -13.21 3.49 4.07
N ALA A 48 -14.12 4.36 3.63
CA ALA A 48 -14.48 4.54 2.24
C ALA A 48 -14.60 6.04 1.95
N PHE A 49 -14.01 6.50 0.84
CA PHE A 49 -13.97 7.93 0.47
C PHE A 49 -13.46 8.81 1.63
N ASP A 50 -12.40 8.35 2.31
CA ASP A 50 -11.78 9.00 3.46
C ASP A 50 -12.66 9.11 4.73
N VAL A 51 -13.84 8.55 4.73
CA VAL A 51 -14.75 8.49 5.87
C VAL A 51 -14.66 7.14 6.56
N VAL A 52 -14.44 7.12 7.87
CA VAL A 52 -14.54 5.90 8.69
C VAL A 52 -16.02 5.58 8.86
N LEU A 53 -16.44 4.40 8.41
CA LEU A 53 -17.83 3.96 8.50
C LEU A 53 -18.22 3.65 9.96
N PRO A 54 -19.50 3.83 10.32
CA PRO A 54 -19.96 3.70 11.72
C PRO A 54 -20.04 2.25 12.22
N ARG A 55 -19.81 1.27 11.35
CA ARG A 55 -19.80 -0.15 11.71
C ARG A 55 -18.52 -0.80 11.24
N ALA A 56 -17.94 -1.64 12.10
CA ALA A 56 -16.79 -2.47 11.79
C ALA A 56 -17.21 -3.84 11.25
N ILE A 57 -16.27 -4.52 10.62
CA ILE A 57 -16.41 -5.93 10.23
C ILE A 57 -15.56 -6.77 11.19
N PRO A 58 -16.15 -7.64 12.01
CA PRO A 58 -15.38 -8.49 12.92
C PRO A 58 -14.31 -9.29 12.20
N PHE A 59 -13.11 -9.36 12.79
CA PHE A 59 -11.91 -10.03 12.27
C PHE A 59 -11.27 -9.42 11.02
N LYS A 60 -11.80 -8.31 10.46
CA LYS A 60 -11.18 -7.68 9.29
C LYS A 60 -9.71 -7.31 9.56
N GLY A 61 -9.42 -6.71 10.71
CA GLY A 61 -8.06 -6.35 11.09
C GLY A 61 -7.12 -7.54 11.14
N GLN A 62 -7.56 -8.64 11.74
CA GLN A 62 -6.79 -9.88 11.82
C GLN A 62 -6.49 -10.46 10.43
N VAL A 63 -7.49 -10.58 9.58
CA VAL A 63 -7.33 -11.12 8.21
C VAL A 63 -6.35 -10.28 7.41
N LEU A 64 -6.53 -8.94 7.41
CA LEU A 64 -5.68 -8.05 6.62
C LEU A 64 -4.24 -8.00 7.15
N ASN A 65 -4.04 -8.03 8.47
CA ASN A 65 -2.69 -8.01 9.04
C ASN A 65 -1.91 -9.29 8.74
N GLN A 66 -2.54 -10.45 8.89
CA GLN A 66 -1.90 -11.73 8.56
C GLN A 66 -1.61 -11.85 7.06
N LEU A 67 -2.53 -11.38 6.21
CA LEU A 67 -2.30 -11.36 4.76
C LEU A 67 -1.14 -10.43 4.40
N ALA A 68 -1.06 -9.25 5.00
CA ALA A 68 0.04 -8.31 4.80
C ALA A 68 1.38 -8.91 5.26
N GLY A 69 1.42 -9.55 6.43
CA GLY A 69 2.60 -10.24 6.94
C GLY A 69 3.10 -11.33 5.98
N HIS A 70 2.19 -12.18 5.51
CA HIS A 70 2.50 -13.21 4.51
C HIS A 70 3.06 -12.63 3.20
N MET A 71 2.49 -11.54 2.71
CA MET A 71 2.98 -10.90 1.46
C MET A 71 4.35 -10.24 1.67
N LEU A 72 4.58 -9.60 2.82
CA LEU A 72 5.90 -9.01 3.13
C LEU A 72 6.98 -10.09 3.26
N GLU A 73 6.68 -11.21 3.91
CA GLU A 73 7.60 -12.35 3.98
C GLU A 73 7.93 -12.91 2.59
N ALA A 74 6.92 -13.06 1.73
CA ALA A 74 7.08 -13.61 0.37
C ALA A 74 7.94 -12.75 -0.57
N VAL A 75 8.27 -11.52 -0.19
CA VAL A 75 9.09 -10.57 -0.98
C VAL A 75 10.37 -10.14 -0.27
N SER A 76 10.68 -10.69 0.88
CA SER A 76 11.84 -10.33 1.71
C SER A 76 13.19 -10.62 1.05
N ASP A 77 13.22 -11.48 0.03
CA ASP A 77 14.38 -11.74 -0.82
C ASP A 77 14.58 -10.70 -1.94
N ILE A 78 13.59 -9.85 -2.21
CA ILE A 78 13.65 -8.79 -3.24
C ILE A 78 14.12 -7.47 -2.61
N VAL A 79 13.58 -7.13 -1.45
CA VAL A 79 13.87 -5.89 -0.73
C VAL A 79 13.68 -6.10 0.77
N PRO A 80 14.48 -5.47 1.64
CA PRO A 80 14.22 -5.48 3.08
C PRO A 80 12.82 -4.96 3.38
N VAL A 81 12.15 -5.60 4.34
CA VAL A 81 10.81 -5.20 4.78
C VAL A 81 10.86 -4.60 6.19
N TRP A 82 9.89 -3.73 6.49
CA TRP A 82 9.82 -3.11 7.82
C TRP A 82 9.38 -4.08 8.92
N LEU A 83 8.61 -5.12 8.55
CA LEU A 83 8.02 -6.08 9.47
C LEU A 83 9.08 -7.02 10.07
N GLU A 84 9.09 -7.15 11.39
CA GLU A 84 9.96 -8.07 12.14
C GLU A 84 9.17 -9.19 12.81
N ALA A 85 7.94 -8.91 13.29
CA ALA A 85 7.10 -9.89 13.95
C ALA A 85 5.60 -9.57 13.86
N THR A 86 4.79 -10.60 13.98
CA THR A 86 3.33 -10.54 14.13
C THR A 86 2.93 -11.24 15.44
N PRO A 87 3.10 -10.57 16.60
CA PRO A 87 2.86 -11.20 17.91
C PRO A 87 1.41 -11.56 18.18
N ASP A 88 0.48 -10.95 17.43
CA ASP A 88 -0.95 -11.24 17.48
C ASP A 88 -1.55 -11.12 16.06
N PRO A 89 -2.64 -11.81 15.73
CA PRO A 89 -3.23 -11.80 14.39
C PRO A 89 -3.48 -10.42 13.81
N ASN A 90 -3.77 -9.41 14.62
CA ASN A 90 -4.00 -8.03 14.18
C ASN A 90 -2.87 -7.06 14.58
N VAL A 91 -1.74 -7.56 15.11
CA VAL A 91 -0.61 -6.74 15.54
C VAL A 91 0.63 -7.04 14.70
N ALA A 92 1.26 -6.01 14.20
CA ALA A 92 2.53 -6.06 13.49
C ALA A 92 3.55 -5.18 14.20
N VAL A 93 4.78 -5.66 14.35
CA VAL A 93 5.91 -4.93 14.95
C VAL A 93 7.07 -4.94 13.99
N GLY A 94 7.77 -3.82 13.88
CA GLY A 94 8.95 -3.73 13.03
C GLY A 94 9.62 -2.37 13.09
N LYS A 95 10.43 -2.10 12.10
CA LYS A 95 11.29 -0.90 12.02
C LYS A 95 10.46 0.37 11.81
N CYS A 96 10.80 1.41 12.52
CA CYS A 96 10.27 2.75 12.27
C CYS A 96 11.07 3.39 11.12
N CYS A 97 10.60 3.19 9.90
CA CYS A 97 11.23 3.74 8.70
C CYS A 97 10.84 5.21 8.50
N GLU A 98 11.74 6.00 7.92
CA GLU A 98 11.40 7.32 7.38
C GLU A 98 10.69 7.13 6.03
N PRO A 99 9.39 7.49 5.89
CA PRO A 99 8.65 7.23 4.67
C PRO A 99 9.13 8.15 3.53
N ILE A 100 9.32 7.56 2.36
CA ILE A 100 9.49 8.30 1.11
C ILE A 100 8.10 8.76 0.66
N ARG A 101 7.93 10.07 0.42
CA ARG A 101 6.61 10.69 0.11
C ARG A 101 6.22 10.47 -1.35
N LEU A 102 6.33 9.24 -1.80
CA LEU A 102 6.00 8.81 -3.16
C LEU A 102 5.33 7.44 -3.10
N GLU A 103 4.20 7.31 -3.75
CA GLU A 103 3.50 6.06 -3.94
C GLU A 103 3.80 5.50 -5.32
N MET A 104 4.38 4.30 -5.36
CA MET A 104 4.73 3.63 -6.61
C MET A 104 3.57 2.76 -7.07
N VAL A 105 2.69 3.32 -7.89
CA VAL A 105 1.57 2.58 -8.50
C VAL A 105 2.06 1.90 -9.77
N ILE A 106 1.88 0.59 -9.87
CA ILE A 106 2.19 -0.19 -11.07
C ILE A 106 0.92 -0.86 -11.60
N ARG A 107 0.72 -0.79 -12.92
CA ARG A 107 -0.49 -1.25 -13.58
C ARG A 107 -0.16 -2.23 -14.69
N GLY A 108 -0.71 -3.43 -14.61
CA GLY A 108 -0.66 -4.44 -15.67
C GLY A 108 -1.80 -4.34 -16.68
N HIS A 109 -2.88 -3.62 -16.32
CA HIS A 109 -4.09 -3.52 -17.14
C HIS A 109 -4.64 -2.08 -17.15
N LEU A 110 -5.29 -1.73 -18.23
CA LEU A 110 -5.98 -0.45 -18.39
C LEU A 110 -7.33 -0.47 -17.65
N THR A 111 -7.32 -0.12 -16.37
CA THR A 111 -8.51 -0.14 -15.51
C THR A 111 -8.52 1.01 -14.51
N GLY A 112 -9.61 1.20 -13.80
CA GLY A 112 -9.73 2.18 -12.71
C GLY A 112 -9.39 3.61 -13.15
N HIS A 113 -8.42 4.25 -12.49
CA HIS A 113 -8.01 5.61 -12.80
C HIS A 113 -7.42 5.72 -14.23
N ALA A 114 -6.54 4.80 -14.62
CA ALA A 114 -5.95 4.79 -15.95
C ALA A 114 -7.02 4.66 -17.06
N TRP A 115 -8.04 3.82 -16.85
CA TRP A 115 -9.15 3.72 -17.78
C TRP A 115 -9.98 5.01 -17.86
N ARG A 116 -10.30 5.64 -16.72
CA ARG A 116 -11.05 6.92 -16.74
C ARG A 116 -10.32 7.98 -17.52
N THR A 117 -9.01 8.15 -17.28
CA THR A 117 -8.16 9.06 -18.04
C THR A 117 -8.20 8.77 -19.55
N TYR A 118 -8.06 7.49 -19.91
CA TYR A 118 -8.05 7.04 -21.30
C TYR A 118 -9.41 7.26 -22.00
N ARG A 119 -10.50 6.86 -21.36
CA ARG A 119 -11.87 7.03 -21.86
C ARG A 119 -12.20 8.50 -22.10
N ASP A 120 -11.72 9.38 -21.25
CA ASP A 120 -11.97 10.81 -21.32
C ASP A 120 -11.01 11.52 -22.32
N GLY A 121 -10.27 10.73 -23.13
CA GLY A 121 -9.41 11.21 -24.22
C GLY A 121 -7.94 11.40 -23.87
N GLY A 122 -7.54 11.21 -22.61
CA GLY A 122 -6.14 11.26 -22.19
C GLY A 122 -5.31 10.12 -22.80
N ARG A 123 -4.10 10.42 -23.22
CA ARG A 123 -3.14 9.45 -23.76
C ARG A 123 -1.80 9.52 -23.07
N LEU A 124 -1.75 10.24 -21.97
CA LEU A 124 -0.58 10.37 -21.09
C LEU A 124 -1.03 10.28 -19.66
N LEU A 125 -0.38 9.42 -18.86
CA LEU A 125 -0.63 9.28 -17.42
C LEU A 125 0.71 9.26 -16.68
N CYS A 126 0.95 10.19 -15.78
CA CYS A 126 2.22 10.37 -15.08
C CYS A 126 3.44 10.41 -16.02
N GLY A 127 3.30 11.05 -17.18
CA GLY A 127 4.35 11.08 -18.22
C GLY A 127 4.48 9.80 -19.06
N VAL A 128 3.69 8.75 -18.78
CA VAL A 128 3.72 7.48 -19.52
C VAL A 128 2.67 7.51 -20.63
N PRO A 129 3.04 7.29 -21.91
CA PRO A 129 2.09 7.22 -23.03
C PRO A 129 1.21 5.96 -22.90
N LEU A 130 -0.08 6.14 -23.12
CA LEU A 130 -1.06 5.05 -23.18
C LEU A 130 -1.29 4.68 -24.65
N PRO A 131 -1.13 3.38 -25.04
CA PRO A 131 -1.27 2.94 -26.42
C PRO A 131 -2.67 3.23 -27.00
N GLU A 132 -2.75 3.53 -28.28
CA GLU A 132 -4.03 3.73 -28.97
C GLU A 132 -4.79 2.42 -29.16
N GLY A 133 -6.12 2.51 -29.23
CA GLY A 133 -7.00 1.38 -29.54
C GLY A 133 -7.26 0.41 -28.38
N MET A 134 -6.77 0.70 -27.18
CA MET A 134 -7.06 -0.12 -25.99
C MET A 134 -8.51 0.03 -25.51
N ARG A 135 -9.04 -1.03 -24.94
CA ARG A 135 -10.35 -1.09 -24.28
C ARG A 135 -10.17 -1.25 -22.79
N GLU A 136 -11.24 -1.03 -22.05
CA GLU A 136 -11.27 -1.28 -20.62
C GLU A 136 -10.85 -2.73 -20.31
N HIS A 137 -9.95 -2.88 -19.34
CA HIS A 137 -9.36 -4.14 -18.88
C HIS A 137 -8.31 -4.77 -19.80
N ASP A 138 -8.01 -4.19 -20.95
CA ASP A 138 -6.91 -4.70 -21.78
C ASP A 138 -5.60 -4.66 -20.98
N ALA A 139 -4.76 -5.69 -21.18
CA ALA A 139 -3.43 -5.74 -20.58
C ALA A 139 -2.48 -4.80 -21.32
N PHE A 140 -1.57 -4.19 -20.59
CA PHE A 140 -0.41 -3.54 -21.19
C PHE A 140 0.63 -4.60 -21.60
N ASP A 141 1.31 -4.40 -22.72
CA ASP A 141 2.41 -5.27 -23.15
C ASP A 141 3.51 -5.35 -22.08
N THR A 142 3.76 -4.26 -21.40
CA THR A 142 4.62 -4.16 -20.22
C THR A 142 3.91 -3.35 -19.16
N PRO A 143 3.86 -3.81 -17.89
CA PRO A 143 3.25 -3.05 -16.81
C PRO A 143 3.85 -1.63 -16.71
N ILE A 144 3.00 -0.62 -16.60
CA ILE A 144 3.38 0.77 -16.51
C ILE A 144 3.44 1.23 -15.05
N ILE A 145 4.39 2.12 -14.72
CA ILE A 145 4.50 2.74 -13.40
C ILE A 145 3.97 4.17 -13.51
N THR A 146 3.00 4.48 -12.67
CA THR A 146 2.28 5.77 -12.64
C THR A 146 2.28 6.28 -11.20
N PRO A 147 3.37 6.95 -10.75
CA PRO A 147 3.53 7.36 -9.37
C PRO A 147 2.51 8.43 -8.96
N ALA A 148 2.27 8.52 -7.65
CA ALA A 148 1.55 9.63 -7.04
C ALA A 148 2.34 10.19 -5.86
N THR A 149 2.21 11.47 -5.59
CA THR A 149 2.72 12.08 -4.37
C THR A 149 1.89 11.58 -3.18
N LYS A 150 2.52 11.47 -2.02
CA LYS A 150 1.81 11.22 -0.77
C LYS A 150 1.54 12.54 -0.07
N ALA A 151 0.32 13.05 -0.20
CA ALA A 151 -0.08 14.30 0.43
C ALA A 151 -0.16 14.16 1.97
N GLU A 152 0.29 15.18 2.70
CA GLU A 152 0.02 15.28 4.15
C GLU A 152 -1.42 15.67 4.42
N GLU A 153 -1.97 16.55 3.58
CA GLU A 153 -3.36 16.99 3.58
C GLU A 153 -3.90 16.98 2.15
N GLY A 154 -5.15 16.60 1.97
CA GLY A 154 -5.80 16.54 0.66
C GLY A 154 -5.74 15.15 0.03
N HIS A 155 -5.56 15.10 -1.29
CA HIS A 155 -5.50 13.86 -2.07
C HIS A 155 -4.12 13.70 -2.71
N ASP A 156 -3.72 12.44 -2.90
CA ASP A 156 -2.54 12.08 -3.65
C ASP A 156 -2.71 12.55 -5.11
N GLU A 157 -1.64 13.13 -5.69
CA GLU A 157 -1.65 13.68 -7.03
C GLU A 157 -0.73 12.88 -7.95
N ASP A 158 -1.19 12.62 -9.17
CA ASP A 158 -0.37 12.00 -10.20
C ASP A 158 0.89 12.83 -10.45
N ILE A 159 2.06 12.20 -10.53
CA ILE A 159 3.33 12.86 -10.76
C ILE A 159 4.17 12.05 -11.76
N SER A 160 4.84 12.73 -12.70
CA SER A 160 5.75 12.09 -13.64
C SER A 160 7.15 11.91 -13.06
N GLU A 161 7.93 10.99 -13.63
CA GLU A 161 9.37 10.84 -13.30
C GLU A 161 10.13 12.15 -13.46
N ALA A 162 9.86 12.90 -14.54
CA ALA A 162 10.52 14.18 -14.78
C ALA A 162 10.25 15.20 -13.66
N GLU A 163 9.02 15.26 -13.16
CA GLU A 163 8.63 16.13 -12.05
C GLU A 163 9.24 15.64 -10.72
N ILE A 164 9.25 14.33 -10.46
CA ILE A 164 9.87 13.74 -9.27
C ILE A 164 11.35 14.16 -9.19
N LEU A 165 12.09 13.98 -10.29
CA LEU A 165 13.52 14.29 -10.32
C LEU A 165 13.79 15.80 -10.29
N SER A 166 13.00 16.61 -11.01
CA SER A 166 13.17 18.07 -11.04
C SER A 166 12.80 18.75 -9.71
N SER A 167 11.85 18.22 -8.98
CA SER A 167 11.47 18.72 -7.66
C SER A 167 12.45 18.33 -6.54
N GLY A 168 13.32 17.34 -6.79
CA GLY A 168 14.21 16.80 -5.77
C GLY A 168 13.51 15.97 -4.70
N LEU A 169 12.30 15.47 -4.97
CA LEU A 169 11.52 14.64 -4.05
C LEU A 169 12.28 13.36 -3.67
N VAL A 170 12.93 12.75 -4.66
CA VAL A 170 13.95 11.70 -4.51
C VAL A 170 15.05 11.91 -5.54
N ASP A 171 16.27 11.45 -5.23
CA ASP A 171 17.34 11.47 -6.23
C ASP A 171 17.15 10.38 -7.31
N ALA A 172 17.87 10.54 -8.43
CA ALA A 172 17.72 9.65 -9.58
C ALA A 172 18.12 8.19 -9.28
N ALA A 173 19.10 7.97 -8.41
CA ALA A 173 19.55 6.62 -8.05
C ALA A 173 18.51 5.92 -7.20
N LEU A 174 17.96 6.61 -6.20
CA LEU A 174 16.88 6.09 -5.34
C LEU A 174 15.62 5.83 -6.17
N TYR A 175 15.23 6.75 -7.05
CA TYR A 175 14.07 6.55 -7.92
C TYR A 175 14.23 5.32 -8.83
N SER A 176 15.40 5.15 -9.45
CA SER A 176 15.70 3.99 -10.29
C SER A 176 15.62 2.69 -9.50
N GLU A 177 16.10 2.67 -8.26
CA GLU A 177 15.98 1.49 -7.40
C GLU A 177 14.53 1.23 -7.00
N MET A 178 13.73 2.25 -6.67
CA MET A 178 12.30 2.11 -6.41
C MET A 178 11.56 1.53 -7.62
N VAL A 179 11.87 1.97 -8.83
CA VAL A 179 11.31 1.42 -10.09
C VAL A 179 11.67 -0.06 -10.24
N ARG A 180 12.94 -0.41 -10.07
CA ARG A 180 13.43 -1.80 -10.16
C ARG A 180 12.71 -2.72 -9.16
N VAL A 181 12.64 -2.29 -7.91
CA VAL A 181 11.98 -3.05 -6.84
C VAL A 181 10.48 -3.16 -7.10
N THR A 182 9.80 -2.07 -7.48
CA THR A 182 8.37 -2.05 -7.81
C THR A 182 8.03 -3.09 -8.88
N ARG A 183 8.85 -3.19 -9.94
CA ARG A 183 8.64 -4.21 -10.99
C ARG A 183 8.82 -5.62 -10.46
N ALA A 184 9.89 -5.89 -9.70
CA ALA A 184 10.17 -7.21 -9.14
C ALA A 184 9.06 -7.66 -8.14
N LEU A 185 8.57 -6.74 -7.30
CA LEU A 185 7.46 -7.01 -6.39
C LEU A 185 6.17 -7.34 -7.16
N PHE A 186 5.87 -6.60 -8.22
CA PHE A 186 4.68 -6.82 -9.02
C PHE A 186 4.73 -8.15 -9.77
N GLU A 187 5.85 -8.50 -10.37
CA GLU A 187 6.07 -9.79 -11.04
C GLU A 187 5.89 -10.97 -10.06
N ARG A 188 6.46 -10.87 -8.84
CA ARG A 188 6.23 -11.84 -7.78
C ARG A 188 4.75 -11.93 -7.43
N GLY A 189 4.08 -10.80 -7.25
CA GLY A 189 2.64 -10.73 -6.95
C GLY A 189 1.78 -11.34 -8.07
N GLN A 190 2.09 -11.06 -9.33
CA GLN A 190 1.41 -11.67 -10.48
C GLN A 190 1.57 -13.20 -10.52
N SER A 191 2.79 -13.69 -10.26
CA SER A 191 3.05 -15.12 -10.18
C SER A 191 2.27 -15.81 -9.05
N MET A 192 2.24 -15.19 -7.86
CA MET A 192 1.47 -15.71 -6.72
C MET A 192 -0.04 -15.70 -7.01
N ALA A 193 -0.58 -14.64 -7.60
CA ALA A 193 -1.98 -14.53 -7.98
C ALA A 193 -2.35 -15.59 -9.02
N ALA A 194 -1.55 -15.73 -10.08
CA ALA A 194 -1.77 -16.69 -11.16
C ALA A 194 -1.80 -18.13 -10.65
N SER A 195 -0.94 -18.49 -9.68
CA SER A 195 -0.92 -19.81 -9.04
C SER A 195 -2.24 -20.15 -8.31
N ARG A 196 -3.07 -19.15 -8.05
CA ARG A 196 -4.39 -19.26 -7.39
C ARG A 196 -5.55 -18.95 -8.33
N GLY A 197 -5.31 -18.86 -9.65
CA GLY A 197 -6.32 -18.52 -10.66
C GLY A 197 -6.81 -17.07 -10.58
N LEU A 198 -6.01 -16.18 -10.00
CA LEU A 198 -6.31 -14.75 -9.86
C LEU A 198 -5.43 -13.93 -10.81
N ILE A 199 -5.90 -12.74 -11.16
CA ILE A 199 -5.17 -11.75 -11.94
C ILE A 199 -4.84 -10.58 -11.03
N LEU A 200 -3.54 -10.28 -10.83
CA LEU A 200 -3.12 -9.04 -10.19
C LEU A 200 -3.10 -7.93 -11.24
N VAL A 201 -4.09 -7.06 -11.17
CA VAL A 201 -4.34 -6.01 -12.17
C VAL A 201 -3.41 -4.82 -11.96
N ASP A 202 -3.35 -4.35 -10.74
CA ASP A 202 -2.49 -3.25 -10.30
C ASP A 202 -2.18 -3.38 -8.80
N THR A 203 -1.22 -2.61 -8.34
CA THR A 203 -0.94 -2.45 -6.91
C THR A 203 -0.17 -1.16 -6.66
N LYS A 204 -0.10 -0.76 -5.39
CA LYS A 204 0.61 0.41 -4.90
C LYS A 204 1.59 0.00 -3.81
N TYR A 205 2.82 0.44 -3.95
CA TYR A 205 3.88 0.24 -2.96
C TYR A 205 4.32 1.56 -2.35
N GLU A 206 4.57 1.53 -1.05
CA GLU A 206 5.18 2.62 -0.29
C GLU A 206 6.53 2.17 0.21
N PHE A 207 7.52 3.04 0.17
CA PHE A 207 8.89 2.78 0.57
C PHE A 207 9.30 3.68 1.73
N GLY A 208 10.29 3.24 2.51
CA GLY A 208 10.89 4.02 3.58
C GLY A 208 12.36 3.66 3.76
N LEU A 209 13.11 4.58 4.37
CA LEU A 209 14.51 4.41 4.70
C LEU A 209 14.69 4.09 6.19
N PHE A 210 15.72 3.29 6.54
CA PHE A 210 16.09 2.99 7.92
C PHE A 210 17.59 2.66 8.02
#